data_f5580840041c23b459829169961c51db
#
_entry.id   f5580840041c23b459829169961c51db
#
_cell.length_a   1.000
_cell.length_b   1.000
_cell.length_c   1.000
_cell.angle_alpha   90.00
_cell.angle_beta   90.00
_cell.angle_gamma   90.00
#
_symmetry.space_group_name_H-M   'P 1'
#
loop_
_entity.id
_entity.type
_entity.pdbx_description
1 polymer ?
#
loop_
_entity_poly.entity_id
_entity_poly.type
_entity_poly.pdbx_seq_one_letter_code
_entity_poly.pdbx_strand_id
1 'polypeptide(L)'
;AEVVFTHGSQDWNVKPLHVYQMFNALPSHINKHLFYHNGAHVYMNNWQSIDFRESMNALLTQKLLGQNSDYQLPRVVWQDNTAPQTWLSLEDFGSQTDHKTFSLGTEEAVIENHYQDSDFERFGKTYQTFNNELYQGKVNQITIDLPVTEDLHINGRVKLNLRLKSSTNKGLLSAQLLELGQKKYLQLYPGVLSARTIDNGRYHMLENLCELPFSPNAQRVITKGYLNLQNRHDLLKIEEINPDEWMEFQFELQPTIYKLKEGDTVRLVLYTTDFEITVRDNTD
;
A
#
# COMPACT_ATOMS: atom_id res chain seq x y z
N ALA A 1 -21.11 18.14 6.60
CA ALA A 1 -19.97 18.36 5.71
C ALA A 1 -19.68 17.09 4.91
N GLU A 2 -19.02 17.26 3.76
CA GLU A 2 -18.69 16.19 2.82
C GLU A 2 -17.17 16.20 2.59
N VAL A 3 -16.50 15.04 2.60
CA VAL A 3 -15.07 14.93 2.33
C VAL A 3 -14.83 13.78 1.36
N VAL A 4 -14.07 14.04 0.31
CA VAL A 4 -13.67 13.03 -0.68
C VAL A 4 -12.16 12.91 -0.68
N PHE A 5 -11.66 11.69 -0.47
CA PHE A 5 -10.26 11.32 -0.58
C PHE A 5 -10.02 10.56 -1.87
N THR A 6 -8.84 10.73 -2.43
CA THR A 6 -8.33 9.86 -3.51
C THR A 6 -6.94 9.39 -3.13
N HIS A 7 -6.63 8.11 -3.29
CA HIS A 7 -5.32 7.58 -2.90
C HIS A 7 -4.93 6.31 -3.66
N GLY A 8 -3.62 6.15 -3.88
CA GLY A 8 -3.04 4.95 -4.48
C GLY A 8 -2.52 3.97 -3.44
N SER A 9 -2.83 2.69 -3.58
CA SER A 9 -2.34 1.63 -2.67
C SER A 9 -0.81 1.48 -2.68
N GLN A 10 -0.16 1.95 -3.74
CA GLN A 10 1.29 1.89 -3.94
C GLN A 10 1.93 3.28 -3.87
N ASP A 11 1.28 4.21 -3.21
CA ASP A 11 1.83 5.54 -2.95
C ASP A 11 2.78 5.48 -1.73
N TRP A 12 4.07 5.34 -2.01
CA TRP A 12 5.10 5.34 -0.98
C TRP A 12 5.65 6.73 -0.67
N ASN A 13 5.23 7.75 -1.42
CA ASN A 13 5.52 9.15 -1.15
C ASN A 13 4.57 9.70 -0.07
N VAL A 14 3.26 9.65 -0.33
CA VAL A 14 2.24 9.89 0.71
C VAL A 14 1.65 8.53 1.09
N LYS A 15 2.13 7.99 2.21
CA LYS A 15 1.86 6.60 2.58
C LYS A 15 0.37 6.31 2.83
N PRO A 16 -0.14 5.12 2.47
CA PRO A 16 -1.54 4.73 2.69
C PRO A 16 -2.03 4.91 4.12
N LEU A 17 -1.14 4.84 5.12
CA LEU A 17 -1.48 5.09 6.52
C LEU A 17 -2.08 6.48 6.74
N HIS A 18 -1.63 7.50 6.00
CA HIS A 18 -2.13 8.86 6.19
C HIS A 18 -3.61 8.97 5.81
N VAL A 19 -3.99 8.49 4.63
CA VAL A 19 -5.41 8.52 4.23
C VAL A 19 -6.25 7.61 5.12
N TYR A 20 -5.72 6.45 5.52
CA TYR A 20 -6.39 5.54 6.45
C TYR A 20 -6.71 6.21 7.78
N GLN A 21 -5.73 6.86 8.39
CA GLN A 21 -5.91 7.57 9.66
C GLN A 21 -6.87 8.74 9.52
N MET A 22 -6.71 9.59 8.50
CA MET A 22 -7.59 10.72 8.25
C MET A 22 -9.04 10.26 8.00
N PHE A 23 -9.23 9.26 7.15
CA PHE A 23 -10.55 8.71 6.84
C PHE A 23 -11.24 8.17 8.09
N ASN A 24 -10.53 7.42 8.94
CA ASN A 24 -11.10 6.82 10.13
C ASN A 24 -11.26 7.80 11.31
N ALA A 25 -10.47 8.88 11.37
CA ALA A 25 -10.57 9.90 12.40
C ALA A 25 -11.73 10.88 12.18
N LEU A 26 -12.30 10.97 10.98
CA LEU A 26 -13.43 11.85 10.73
C LEU A 26 -14.66 11.44 11.56
N PRO A 27 -15.32 12.38 12.24
CA PRO A 27 -16.52 12.12 13.01
C PRO A 27 -17.65 11.49 12.17
N SER A 28 -18.52 10.73 12.80
CA SER A 28 -19.61 9.98 12.13
C SER A 28 -20.63 10.88 11.41
N HIS A 29 -20.76 12.14 11.82
CA HIS A 29 -21.66 13.11 11.17
C HIS A 29 -21.07 13.71 9.89
N ILE A 30 -19.82 13.41 9.56
CA ILE A 30 -19.18 13.82 8.31
C ILE A 30 -19.36 12.69 7.29
N ASN A 31 -19.97 13.01 6.15
CA ASN A 31 -19.99 12.10 5.03
C ASN A 31 -18.60 12.05 4.41
N LYS A 32 -18.03 10.86 4.35
CA LYS A 32 -16.68 10.65 3.87
C LYS A 32 -16.67 9.59 2.77
N HIS A 33 -15.88 9.86 1.75
CA HIS A 33 -15.75 9.02 0.57
C HIS A 33 -14.28 8.83 0.25
N LEU A 34 -13.92 7.65 -0.24
CA LEU A 34 -12.56 7.32 -0.65
C LEU A 34 -12.58 6.63 -2.01
N PHE A 35 -11.81 7.14 -2.96
CA PHE A 35 -11.42 6.42 -4.17
C PHE A 35 -10.01 5.84 -3.97
N TYR A 36 -9.91 4.53 -3.96
CA TYR A 36 -8.67 3.82 -3.67
C TYR A 36 -8.23 2.98 -4.87
N HIS A 37 -7.19 3.41 -5.57
CA HIS A 37 -6.69 2.76 -6.77
C HIS A 37 -5.39 1.99 -6.53
N ASN A 38 -5.01 1.10 -7.46
CA ASN A 38 -3.80 0.27 -7.34
C ASN A 38 -2.52 0.94 -7.89
N GLY A 39 -2.57 2.23 -8.18
CA GLY A 39 -1.44 3.00 -8.65
C GLY A 39 -0.54 3.54 -7.55
N ALA A 40 0.56 4.16 -7.98
CA ALA A 40 1.47 4.94 -7.15
C ALA A 40 0.91 6.34 -6.86
N HIS A 41 1.79 7.33 -6.63
CA HIS A 41 1.43 8.73 -6.41
C HIS A 41 0.92 9.38 -7.70
N VAL A 42 -0.35 9.13 -8.03
CA VAL A 42 -1.02 9.67 -9.22
C VAL A 42 -2.40 10.21 -8.84
N TYR A 43 -2.80 11.27 -9.52
CA TYR A 43 -4.13 11.85 -9.32
C TYR A 43 -5.22 10.97 -9.91
N MET A 44 -6.35 10.91 -9.22
CA MET A 44 -7.55 10.32 -9.77
C MET A 44 -8.06 11.18 -10.92
N ASN A 45 -8.23 10.56 -12.09
CA ASN A 45 -8.75 11.19 -13.31
C ASN A 45 -10.01 10.45 -13.77
N ASN A 46 -10.55 10.89 -14.91
CA ASN A 46 -11.49 10.07 -15.65
C ASN A 46 -10.76 8.87 -16.23
N TRP A 47 -11.00 7.74 -15.62
CA TRP A 47 -10.51 6.47 -16.10
C TRP A 47 -11.63 5.83 -16.93
N GLN A 48 -11.29 5.07 -17.95
CA GLN A 48 -12.30 4.49 -18.83
C GLN A 48 -13.29 3.60 -18.07
N SER A 49 -12.81 2.98 -16.99
CA SER A 49 -13.61 2.10 -16.12
C SER A 49 -14.39 2.83 -15.03
N ILE A 50 -14.09 4.12 -14.79
CA ILE A 50 -14.80 4.96 -13.82
C ILE A 50 -14.75 6.43 -14.21
N ASP A 51 -15.91 7.06 -14.31
CA ASP A 51 -16.01 8.50 -14.56
C ASP A 51 -15.97 9.27 -13.25
N PHE A 52 -14.77 9.54 -12.77
CA PHE A 52 -14.54 10.27 -11.53
C PHE A 52 -15.05 11.72 -11.60
N ARG A 53 -14.90 12.38 -12.75
CA ARG A 53 -15.38 13.77 -12.90
C ARG A 53 -16.89 13.86 -12.84
N GLU A 54 -17.60 12.94 -13.50
CA GLU A 54 -19.06 12.90 -13.44
C GLU A 54 -19.52 12.60 -12.00
N SER A 55 -18.85 11.70 -11.31
CA SER A 55 -19.10 11.44 -9.89
C SER A 55 -18.95 12.70 -9.04
N MET A 56 -17.90 13.49 -9.27
CA MET A 56 -17.68 14.75 -8.56
C MET A 56 -18.70 15.83 -8.98
N ASN A 57 -19.03 15.93 -10.26
CA ASN A 57 -20.05 16.86 -10.73
C ASN A 57 -21.42 16.56 -10.11
N ALA A 58 -21.83 15.30 -10.07
CA ALA A 58 -23.09 14.89 -9.43
C ALA A 58 -23.10 15.25 -7.94
N LEU A 59 -22.01 14.94 -7.22
CA LEU A 59 -21.87 15.28 -5.81
C LEU A 59 -21.95 16.80 -5.58
N LEU A 60 -21.17 17.60 -6.32
CA LEU A 60 -21.13 19.05 -6.17
C LEU A 60 -22.48 19.71 -6.54
N THR A 61 -23.12 19.25 -7.60
CA THR A 61 -24.44 19.72 -8.02
C THR A 61 -25.48 19.47 -6.94
N GLN A 62 -25.48 18.28 -6.35
CA GLN A 62 -26.37 17.96 -5.25
C GLN A 62 -26.10 18.83 -4.01
N LYS A 63 -24.83 18.98 -3.62
CA LYS A 63 -24.46 19.64 -2.34
C LYS A 63 -24.42 21.16 -2.43
N LEU A 64 -24.02 21.74 -3.56
CA LEU A 64 -23.87 23.19 -3.70
C LEU A 64 -25.08 23.84 -4.33
N LEU A 65 -25.77 23.16 -5.24
CA LEU A 65 -26.92 23.72 -5.96
C LEU A 65 -28.25 23.21 -5.40
N GLY A 66 -28.23 22.25 -4.48
CA GLY A 66 -29.44 21.65 -3.91
C GLY A 66 -30.29 20.87 -4.92
N GLN A 67 -29.73 20.50 -6.06
CA GLN A 67 -30.43 19.74 -7.07
C GLN A 67 -30.48 18.26 -6.64
N ASN A 68 -31.66 17.66 -6.75
CA ASN A 68 -31.79 16.24 -6.48
C ASN A 68 -31.05 15.43 -7.56
N SER A 69 -30.26 14.48 -7.12
CA SER A 69 -29.60 13.50 -7.95
C SER A 69 -29.83 12.11 -7.34
N ASP A 70 -30.17 11.16 -8.17
CA ASP A 70 -30.27 9.76 -7.73
C ASP A 70 -28.87 9.13 -7.51
N TYR A 71 -27.83 9.86 -7.85
CA TYR A 71 -26.45 9.42 -7.66
C TYR A 71 -26.07 9.46 -6.18
N GLN A 72 -25.69 8.31 -5.64
CA GLN A 72 -25.16 8.15 -4.31
C GLN A 72 -23.70 7.70 -4.41
N LEU A 73 -22.78 8.55 -3.96
CA LEU A 73 -21.36 8.20 -3.93
C LEU A 73 -21.12 7.16 -2.82
N PRO A 74 -20.59 5.97 -3.13
CA PRO A 74 -20.24 4.97 -2.12
C PRO A 74 -19.22 5.51 -1.13
N ARG A 75 -19.18 4.94 0.07
CA ARG A 75 -18.25 5.36 1.12
C ARG A 75 -16.81 5.04 0.76
N VAL A 76 -16.55 3.85 0.23
CA VAL A 76 -15.26 3.47 -0.35
C VAL A 76 -15.49 2.88 -1.72
N VAL A 77 -14.80 3.41 -2.71
CA VAL A 77 -14.73 2.86 -4.07
C VAL A 77 -13.28 2.45 -4.30
N TRP A 78 -13.04 1.19 -4.58
CA TRP A 78 -11.69 0.69 -4.76
C TRP A 78 -11.54 -0.11 -6.04
N GLN A 79 -10.34 -0.07 -6.62
CA GLN A 79 -10.02 -0.78 -7.85
C GLN A 79 -9.64 -2.22 -7.55
N ASP A 80 -10.36 -3.19 -8.12
CA ASP A 80 -10.10 -4.61 -7.94
C ASP A 80 -8.76 -5.02 -8.60
N ASN A 81 -7.84 -5.53 -7.81
CA ASN A 81 -6.53 -5.96 -8.31
C ASN A 81 -6.58 -7.27 -9.11
N THR A 82 -7.67 -8.03 -9.04
CA THR A 82 -7.82 -9.33 -9.72
C THR A 82 -8.59 -9.24 -11.03
N ALA A 83 -9.37 -8.19 -11.22
CA ALA A 83 -10.21 -7.99 -12.38
C ALA A 83 -9.91 -6.66 -13.07
N PRO A 84 -9.49 -6.68 -14.36
CA PRO A 84 -9.22 -5.46 -15.10
C PRO A 84 -10.40 -4.50 -15.08
N GLN A 85 -10.11 -3.23 -14.82
CA GLN A 85 -11.09 -2.14 -14.96
C GLN A 85 -12.35 -2.29 -14.10
N THR A 86 -12.30 -3.10 -13.05
CA THR A 86 -13.40 -3.29 -12.12
C THR A 86 -13.20 -2.44 -10.88
N TRP A 87 -14.23 -1.68 -10.53
CA TRP A 87 -14.31 -0.91 -9.30
C TRP A 87 -15.44 -1.44 -8.44
N LEU A 88 -15.16 -1.61 -7.16
CA LEU A 88 -16.07 -2.18 -6.19
C LEU A 88 -16.29 -1.19 -5.05
N SER A 89 -17.41 -1.34 -4.33
CA SER A 89 -17.71 -0.54 -3.16
C SER A 89 -17.53 -1.33 -1.87
N LEU A 90 -17.13 -0.62 -0.82
CA LEU A 90 -17.09 -1.12 0.56
C LEU A 90 -17.74 -0.10 1.48
N GLU A 91 -18.26 -0.59 2.60
CA GLU A 91 -18.88 0.25 3.63
C GLU A 91 -17.83 1.03 4.44
N ASP A 92 -16.59 0.50 4.52
CA ASP A 92 -15.55 1.14 5.31
C ASP A 92 -14.14 0.70 4.88
N PHE A 93 -13.10 1.41 5.36
CA PHE A 93 -11.71 1.08 5.19
C PHE A 93 -11.12 0.59 6.51
N GLY A 94 -10.93 -0.74 6.63
CA GLY A 94 -10.26 -1.38 7.77
C GLY A 94 -11.13 -1.63 8.99
N SER A 95 -12.46 -1.65 8.84
CA SER A 95 -13.40 -1.96 9.93
C SER A 95 -13.69 -3.45 10.11
N GLN A 96 -13.10 -4.32 9.31
CA GLN A 96 -13.38 -5.76 9.38
C GLN A 96 -12.85 -6.38 10.67
N THR A 97 -13.64 -7.27 11.25
CA THR A 97 -13.33 -7.99 12.48
C THR A 97 -12.81 -9.39 12.25
N ASP A 98 -13.01 -9.94 11.06
CA ASP A 98 -12.56 -11.28 10.71
C ASP A 98 -11.07 -11.27 10.35
N HIS A 99 -10.33 -12.19 10.94
CA HIS A 99 -8.88 -12.28 10.75
C HIS A 99 -8.46 -13.68 10.32
N LYS A 100 -7.68 -13.74 9.26
CA LYS A 100 -6.92 -14.95 8.91
C LYS A 100 -5.51 -14.84 9.47
N THR A 101 -5.09 -15.87 10.19
CA THR A 101 -3.75 -15.93 10.79
C THR A 101 -2.92 -17.01 10.07
N PHE A 102 -1.69 -16.65 9.73
CA PHE A 102 -0.70 -17.55 9.17
C PHE A 102 0.43 -17.75 10.18
N SER A 103 0.87 -18.99 10.36
CA SER A 103 2.06 -19.28 11.15
C SER A 103 3.31 -19.00 10.33
N LEU A 104 4.25 -18.25 10.89
CA LEU A 104 5.54 -17.96 10.27
C LEU A 104 6.60 -19.03 10.62
N GLY A 105 6.27 -20.02 11.47
CA GLY A 105 7.20 -21.00 11.98
C GLY A 105 7.86 -20.59 13.29
N THR A 106 8.75 -21.45 13.78
CA THR A 106 9.47 -21.25 15.05
C THR A 106 10.98 -21.31 14.89
N GLU A 107 11.48 -21.42 13.67
CA GLU A 107 12.91 -21.46 13.38
C GLU A 107 13.53 -20.09 13.57
N GLU A 108 14.71 -20.06 14.18
CA GLU A 108 15.50 -18.84 14.31
C GLU A 108 16.21 -18.54 13.00
N ALA A 109 16.19 -17.28 12.60
CA ALA A 109 16.92 -16.78 11.44
C ALA A 109 17.57 -15.44 11.76
N VAL A 110 18.65 -15.12 11.08
CA VAL A 110 19.45 -13.90 11.31
C VAL A 110 19.40 -13.03 10.06
N ILE A 111 19.19 -11.73 10.27
CA ILE A 111 19.36 -10.71 9.25
C ILE A 111 20.52 -9.82 9.70
N GLU A 112 21.53 -9.69 8.84
CA GLU A 112 22.66 -8.79 9.09
C GLU A 112 22.39 -7.43 8.44
N ASN A 113 22.46 -6.36 9.21
CA ASN A 113 22.43 -4.99 8.67
C ASN A 113 23.86 -4.55 8.33
N HIS A 114 24.36 -5.06 7.23
CA HIS A 114 25.76 -4.82 6.83
C HIS A 114 25.82 -4.24 5.41
N TYR A 115 25.86 -2.90 5.36
CA TYR A 115 26.03 -2.14 4.12
C TYR A 115 27.32 -1.37 4.13
N GLN A 116 28.05 -1.40 2.99
CA GLN A 116 29.28 -0.65 2.78
C GLN A 116 28.94 0.75 2.22
N ASP A 117 29.88 1.70 2.32
CA ASP A 117 29.73 3.03 1.74
C ASP A 117 29.38 2.97 0.24
N SER A 118 29.94 2.01 -0.50
CA SER A 118 29.60 1.75 -1.90
C SER A 118 28.16 1.34 -2.12
N ASP A 119 27.52 0.64 -1.16
CA ASP A 119 26.12 0.27 -1.22
C ASP A 119 25.24 1.49 -1.00
N PHE A 120 25.60 2.37 -0.05
CA PHE A 120 24.91 3.64 0.15
C PHE A 120 24.99 4.55 -1.08
N GLU A 121 26.14 4.60 -1.75
CA GLU A 121 26.25 5.33 -3.01
C GLU A 121 25.40 4.70 -4.12
N ARG A 122 25.45 3.39 -4.28
CA ARG A 122 24.77 2.64 -5.34
C ARG A 122 23.26 2.68 -5.18
N PHE A 123 22.76 2.32 -4.01
CA PHE A 123 21.33 2.29 -3.72
C PHE A 123 20.76 3.70 -3.47
N GLY A 124 21.57 4.64 -2.99
CA GLY A 124 21.17 6.02 -2.78
C GLY A 124 20.96 6.81 -4.07
N LYS A 125 21.63 6.44 -5.16
CA LYS A 125 21.40 7.05 -6.48
C LYS A 125 20.10 6.59 -7.10
N THR A 126 19.74 5.33 -6.92
CA THR A 126 18.49 4.77 -7.40
C THR A 126 18.03 3.59 -6.53
N TYR A 127 16.98 3.82 -5.77
CA TYR A 127 16.30 2.76 -4.99
C TYR A 127 15.79 1.62 -5.88
N GLN A 128 15.63 1.85 -7.18
CA GLN A 128 15.24 0.81 -8.13
C GLN A 128 16.27 -0.34 -8.16
N THR A 129 17.55 -0.02 -8.03
CA THR A 129 18.62 -1.03 -7.95
C THR A 129 18.48 -1.85 -6.67
N PHE A 130 18.22 -1.21 -5.54
CA PHE A 130 17.97 -1.90 -4.27
C PHE A 130 16.75 -2.82 -4.38
N ASN A 131 15.62 -2.33 -4.86
CA ASN A 131 14.40 -3.13 -5.01
C ASN A 131 14.62 -4.35 -5.92
N ASN A 132 15.34 -4.17 -7.02
CA ASN A 132 15.66 -5.26 -7.92
C ASN A 132 16.53 -6.34 -7.26
N GLU A 133 17.51 -5.96 -6.46
CA GLU A 133 18.38 -6.88 -5.72
C GLU A 133 17.63 -7.57 -4.57
N LEU A 134 16.77 -6.85 -3.87
CA LEU A 134 15.89 -7.41 -2.85
C LEU A 134 15.00 -8.51 -3.44
N TYR A 135 14.37 -8.25 -4.59
CA TYR A 135 13.52 -9.23 -5.26
C TYR A 135 14.27 -10.42 -5.84
N GLN A 136 15.56 -10.27 -6.10
CA GLN A 136 16.43 -11.35 -6.54
C GLN A 136 17.08 -12.14 -5.39
N GLY A 137 16.77 -11.78 -4.12
CA GLY A 137 17.37 -12.39 -2.95
C GLY A 137 18.86 -12.07 -2.75
N LYS A 138 19.34 -10.97 -3.33
CA LYS A 138 20.74 -10.53 -3.22
C LYS A 138 20.99 -9.59 -2.04
N VAL A 139 19.94 -9.07 -1.45
CA VAL A 139 19.99 -8.31 -0.19
C VAL A 139 19.80 -9.30 0.94
N ASN A 140 20.49 -9.07 2.07
CA ASN A 140 20.32 -9.90 3.25
C ASN A 140 18.89 -9.80 3.77
N GLN A 141 18.19 -10.92 3.78
CA GLN A 141 16.75 -10.99 4.04
C GLN A 141 16.32 -12.36 4.50
N ILE A 142 15.19 -12.40 5.19
CA ILE A 142 14.43 -13.64 5.46
C ILE A 142 13.20 -13.63 4.57
N THR A 143 12.91 -14.73 3.90
CA THR A 143 11.70 -14.92 3.09
C THR A 143 10.89 -16.07 3.61
N ILE A 144 9.57 -15.88 3.75
CA ILE A 144 8.63 -16.91 4.19
C ILE A 144 7.47 -16.94 3.19
N ASP A 145 7.29 -18.08 2.54
CA ASP A 145 6.21 -18.31 1.58
C ASP A 145 4.99 -18.90 2.29
N LEU A 146 3.86 -18.26 2.11
CA LEU A 146 2.59 -18.59 2.74
C LEU A 146 1.59 -18.97 1.64
N PRO A 147 1.12 -20.22 1.58
CA PRO A 147 0.12 -20.63 0.60
C PRO A 147 -1.25 -20.05 0.98
N VAL A 148 -1.96 -19.53 -0.01
CA VAL A 148 -3.34 -19.05 0.11
C VAL A 148 -4.28 -20.23 -0.16
N THR A 149 -4.96 -20.70 0.87
CA THR A 149 -5.80 -21.91 0.81
C THR A 149 -7.29 -21.64 0.58
N GLU A 150 -7.67 -20.38 0.51
CA GLU A 150 -9.02 -19.89 0.25
C GLU A 150 -8.97 -18.46 -0.29
N ASP A 151 -9.99 -18.00 -0.96
CA ASP A 151 -10.08 -16.60 -1.39
C ASP A 151 -10.01 -15.66 -0.19
N LEU A 152 -9.10 -14.69 -0.22
CA LEU A 152 -8.90 -13.71 0.84
C LEU A 152 -9.12 -12.29 0.34
N HIS A 153 -9.69 -11.46 1.20
CA HIS A 153 -9.83 -10.03 0.97
C HIS A 153 -9.21 -9.26 2.14
N ILE A 154 -8.06 -8.66 1.89
CA ILE A 154 -7.42 -7.76 2.85
C ILE A 154 -8.14 -6.42 2.76
N ASN A 155 -8.61 -5.90 3.90
CA ASN A 155 -9.15 -4.56 4.03
C ASN A 155 -8.66 -3.95 5.35
N GLY A 156 -7.54 -3.26 5.30
CA GLY A 156 -6.90 -2.68 6.47
C GLY A 156 -5.43 -3.06 6.61
N ARG A 157 -4.98 -3.28 7.84
CA ARG A 157 -3.57 -3.52 8.18
C ARG A 157 -3.25 -4.99 8.32
N VAL A 158 -2.16 -5.42 7.69
CA VAL A 158 -1.54 -6.70 7.99
C VAL A 158 -0.65 -6.55 9.22
N LYS A 159 -0.77 -7.47 10.16
CA LYS A 159 -0.06 -7.44 11.44
C LYS A 159 0.86 -8.64 11.55
N LEU A 160 2.09 -8.41 11.97
CA LEU A 160 3.09 -9.43 12.22
C LEU A 160 3.38 -9.47 13.73
N ASN A 161 3.13 -10.61 14.37
CA ASN A 161 3.58 -10.82 15.74
C ASN A 161 4.96 -11.42 15.69
N LEU A 162 5.94 -10.70 16.17
CA LEU A 162 7.36 -11.04 16.05
C LEU A 162 8.02 -11.14 17.42
N ARG A 163 8.95 -12.08 17.52
CA ARG A 163 9.92 -12.18 18.60
C ARG A 163 11.32 -12.09 18.01
N LEU A 164 12.06 -11.06 18.35
CA LEU A 164 13.42 -10.86 17.85
C LEU A 164 14.33 -10.24 18.91
N LYS A 165 15.62 -10.26 18.66
CA LYS A 165 16.63 -9.54 19.41
C LYS A 165 17.58 -8.82 18.45
N SER A 166 18.20 -7.75 18.91
CA SER A 166 19.25 -7.02 18.20
C SER A 166 20.59 -7.25 18.91
N SER A 167 21.66 -7.34 18.16
CA SER A 167 23.04 -7.37 18.73
C SER A 167 23.52 -5.99 19.20
N THR A 168 22.74 -4.94 18.93
CA THR A 168 23.05 -3.56 19.33
C THR A 168 21.87 -2.93 20.07
N ASN A 169 22.04 -1.71 20.57
CA ASN A 169 20.96 -0.94 21.18
C ASN A 169 20.07 -0.20 20.18
N LYS A 170 20.20 -0.52 18.91
CA LYS A 170 19.42 0.04 17.79
C LYS A 170 18.92 -1.09 16.88
N GLY A 171 18.10 -0.75 15.92
CA GLY A 171 17.71 -1.65 14.85
C GLY A 171 16.60 -1.09 13.98
N LEU A 172 16.68 -1.39 12.71
CA LEU A 172 15.64 -1.15 11.73
C LEU A 172 15.05 -2.48 11.30
N LEU A 173 13.73 -2.53 11.15
CA LEU A 173 13.01 -3.65 10.59
C LEU A 173 12.13 -3.16 9.47
N SER A 174 12.32 -3.71 8.30
CA SER A 174 11.45 -3.52 7.14
C SER A 174 10.79 -4.82 6.75
N ALA A 175 9.59 -4.74 6.23
CA ALA A 175 8.87 -5.88 5.69
C ALA A 175 8.13 -5.53 4.40
N GLN A 176 8.07 -6.49 3.48
CA GLN A 176 7.20 -6.44 2.32
C GLN A 176 6.37 -7.71 2.26
N LEU A 177 5.10 -7.54 1.93
CA LEU A 177 4.21 -8.64 1.59
C LEU A 177 4.02 -8.64 0.08
N LEU A 178 4.39 -9.74 -0.57
CA LEU A 178 4.37 -9.90 -2.02
C LEU A 178 3.37 -10.99 -2.42
N GLU A 179 2.60 -10.73 -3.45
CA GLU A 179 1.92 -11.79 -4.19
C GLU A 179 2.89 -12.34 -5.25
N LEU A 180 3.09 -13.66 -5.28
CA LEU A 180 3.96 -14.35 -6.24
C LEU A 180 3.14 -14.99 -7.35
N GLY A 181 3.76 -15.14 -8.51
CA GLY A 181 3.22 -15.88 -9.64
C GLY A 181 3.39 -15.15 -10.96
N GLN A 182 3.62 -15.92 -12.02
CA GLN A 182 3.74 -15.39 -13.38
C GLN A 182 2.36 -15.05 -13.94
N LYS A 183 1.89 -13.84 -13.63
CA LYS A 183 0.60 -13.34 -14.09
C LYS A 183 0.64 -11.86 -14.46
N LYS A 184 -0.42 -11.35 -15.05
CA LYS A 184 -0.53 -9.92 -15.34
C LYS A 184 -1.01 -9.20 -14.09
N TYR A 185 -0.27 -8.18 -13.68
CA TYR A 185 -0.60 -7.30 -12.59
C TYR A 185 -0.86 -5.88 -13.09
N LEU A 186 -1.74 -5.15 -12.41
CA LEU A 186 -1.93 -3.71 -12.62
C LEU A 186 -0.61 -2.98 -12.40
N GLN A 187 -0.26 -2.10 -13.32
CA GLN A 187 0.95 -1.29 -13.20
C GLN A 187 0.74 -0.09 -12.29
N LEU A 188 1.83 0.57 -11.92
CA LEU A 188 1.81 1.66 -10.95
C LEU A 188 1.31 2.98 -11.51
N TYR A 189 1.52 3.19 -12.81
CA TYR A 189 1.24 4.45 -13.48
C TYR A 189 0.24 4.27 -14.61
N PRO A 190 -0.72 5.20 -14.75
CA PRO A 190 -1.73 5.09 -15.79
C PRO A 190 -1.13 5.29 -17.18
N GLY A 191 -1.67 4.55 -18.13
CA GLY A 191 -1.51 4.79 -19.56
C GLY A 191 -2.69 5.57 -20.11
N VAL A 192 -2.44 6.37 -21.15
CA VAL A 192 -3.49 7.04 -21.91
C VAL A 192 -4.05 6.05 -22.94
N LEU A 193 -5.34 5.72 -22.82
CA LEU A 193 -6.02 4.81 -23.73
C LEU A 193 -6.65 5.54 -24.91
N SER A 194 -7.25 6.69 -24.63
CA SER A 194 -7.93 7.51 -25.65
C SER A 194 -8.03 8.95 -25.15
N ALA A 195 -8.41 9.85 -26.07
CA ALA A 195 -8.72 11.22 -25.75
C ALA A 195 -10.12 11.55 -26.26
N ARG A 196 -10.85 12.36 -25.49
CA ARG A 196 -12.14 12.92 -25.91
C ARG A 196 -12.09 14.44 -25.80
N THR A 197 -12.81 15.10 -26.69
CA THR A 197 -13.05 16.53 -26.61
C THR A 197 -14.31 16.79 -25.80
N ILE A 198 -14.20 17.61 -24.78
CA ILE A 198 -15.33 18.12 -24.01
C ILE A 198 -15.62 19.53 -24.53
N ASP A 199 -16.81 19.73 -25.05
CA ASP A 199 -17.30 21.02 -25.51
C ASP A 199 -18.54 21.41 -24.71
N ASN A 200 -18.43 22.46 -23.92
CA ASN A 200 -19.55 23.02 -23.17
C ASN A 200 -20.07 24.35 -23.78
N GLY A 201 -19.74 24.62 -25.05
CA GLY A 201 -20.12 25.84 -25.78
C GLY A 201 -19.26 27.07 -25.45
N ARG A 202 -18.49 27.01 -24.38
CA ARG A 202 -17.57 28.11 -23.96
C ARG A 202 -16.10 27.72 -24.00
N TYR A 203 -15.84 26.45 -23.71
CA TYR A 203 -14.48 25.90 -23.68
C TYR A 203 -14.42 24.56 -24.42
N HIS A 204 -13.39 24.40 -25.22
CA HIS A 204 -13.01 23.13 -25.81
C HIS A 204 -11.86 22.56 -24.97
N MET A 205 -12.06 21.43 -24.33
CA MET A 205 -11.03 20.77 -23.54
C MET A 205 -10.77 19.37 -24.09
N LEU A 206 -9.49 19.04 -24.24
CA LEU A 206 -9.08 17.67 -24.48
C LEU A 206 -8.93 16.94 -23.15
N GLU A 207 -9.66 15.86 -23.00
CA GLU A 207 -9.57 15.00 -21.84
C GLU A 207 -8.99 13.65 -22.23
N ASN A 208 -7.93 13.26 -21.53
CA ASN A 208 -7.37 11.94 -21.69
C ASN A 208 -8.08 10.95 -20.77
N LEU A 209 -8.58 9.86 -21.34
CA LEU A 209 -9.05 8.72 -20.59
C LEU A 209 -7.86 7.82 -20.29
N CYS A 210 -7.67 7.52 -19.02
CA CYS A 210 -6.53 6.77 -18.53
C CYS A 210 -6.97 5.45 -17.88
N GLU A 211 -6.10 4.47 -17.88
CA GLU A 211 -6.24 3.21 -17.16
C GLU A 211 -4.89 2.78 -16.61
N LEU A 212 -4.91 2.01 -15.51
CA LEU A 212 -3.73 1.28 -15.11
C LEU A 212 -3.58 0.06 -16.03
N PRO A 213 -2.49 0.00 -16.81
CA PRO A 213 -2.29 -1.13 -17.71
C PRO A 213 -1.94 -2.40 -16.93
N PHE A 214 -2.26 -3.55 -17.52
CA PHE A 214 -1.81 -4.84 -17.06
C PHE A 214 -0.54 -5.25 -17.80
N SER A 215 0.46 -5.70 -17.08
CA SER A 215 1.64 -6.32 -17.69
C SER A 215 2.11 -7.54 -16.92
N PRO A 216 2.76 -8.50 -17.64
CA PRO A 216 3.32 -9.68 -17.01
C PRO A 216 4.37 -9.32 -15.99
N ASN A 217 4.29 -9.94 -14.81
CA ASN A 217 5.31 -9.84 -13.78
C ASN A 217 5.35 -11.16 -12.98
N ALA A 218 6.47 -11.41 -12.30
CA ALA A 218 6.63 -12.56 -11.43
C ALA A 218 6.05 -12.33 -10.03
N GLN A 219 5.80 -11.08 -9.68
CA GLN A 219 5.34 -10.72 -8.34
C GLN A 219 4.71 -9.33 -8.30
N ARG A 220 3.94 -9.07 -7.24
CA ARG A 220 3.36 -7.77 -6.94
C ARG A 220 3.51 -7.45 -5.46
N VAL A 221 3.94 -6.23 -5.13
CA VAL A 221 3.90 -5.75 -3.75
C VAL A 221 2.43 -5.54 -3.35
N ILE A 222 2.02 -6.18 -2.27
CA ILE A 222 0.72 -5.98 -1.63
C ILE A 222 0.80 -4.78 -0.70
N THR A 223 1.75 -4.83 0.24
CA THR A 223 2.00 -3.76 1.20
C THR A 223 3.41 -3.82 1.75
N LYS A 224 3.85 -2.73 2.37
CA LYS A 224 5.16 -2.58 3.03
C LYS A 224 4.98 -2.04 4.45
N GLY A 225 6.00 -2.25 5.26
CA GLY A 225 6.12 -1.62 6.57
C GLY A 225 7.58 -1.47 6.97
N TYR A 226 7.85 -0.54 7.87
CA TYR A 226 9.17 -0.27 8.43
C TYR A 226 9.03 0.28 9.83
N LEU A 227 9.97 -0.08 10.67
CA LEU A 227 9.94 0.23 12.09
C LEU A 227 11.38 0.44 12.59
N ASN A 228 11.59 1.52 13.33
CA ASN A 228 12.73 1.60 14.23
C ASN A 228 12.37 0.80 15.50
N LEU A 229 13.16 -0.18 15.86
CA LEU A 229 12.90 -1.05 17.00
C LEU A 229 12.83 -0.30 18.35
N GLN A 230 13.47 0.86 18.45
CA GLN A 230 13.33 1.74 19.61
C GLN A 230 11.93 2.39 19.72
N ASN A 231 11.11 2.34 18.67
CA ASN A 231 9.75 2.84 18.64
C ASN A 231 8.70 1.71 18.47
N ARG A 232 9.04 0.49 18.87
CA ARG A 232 8.24 -0.73 18.60
C ARG A 232 6.83 -0.72 19.18
N HIS A 233 6.61 -0.03 20.30
CA HIS A 233 5.29 0.05 20.93
C HIS A 233 4.62 1.42 20.76
N ASP A 234 5.41 2.48 20.61
CA ASP A 234 4.91 3.84 20.45
C ASP A 234 5.84 4.63 19.51
N LEU A 235 5.31 5.06 18.36
CA LEU A 235 6.08 5.79 17.34
C LEU A 235 6.67 7.12 17.84
N LEU A 236 6.15 7.67 18.94
CA LEU A 236 6.59 8.95 19.51
C LEU A 236 7.52 8.78 20.72
N LYS A 237 7.74 7.55 21.18
CA LYS A 237 8.57 7.26 22.34
C LYS A 237 9.74 6.37 21.96
N ILE A 238 10.92 6.76 22.44
CA ILE A 238 12.12 5.94 22.32
C ILE A 238 12.18 5.01 23.54
N GLU A 239 12.26 3.72 23.28
CA GLU A 239 12.46 2.67 24.27
C GLU A 239 13.87 2.10 24.14
N GLU A 240 14.51 1.85 25.27
CA GLU A 240 15.82 1.23 25.28
C GLU A 240 15.76 -0.20 24.72
N ILE A 241 16.79 -0.57 23.99
CA ILE A 241 17.07 -1.91 23.54
C ILE A 241 18.33 -2.38 24.24
N ASN A 242 18.20 -3.47 25.01
CA ASN A 242 19.37 -4.14 25.56
C ASN A 242 19.88 -5.13 24.49
N PRO A 243 21.14 -5.04 24.09
CA PRO A 243 21.72 -5.99 23.16
C PRO A 243 21.48 -7.43 23.60
N ASP A 244 21.13 -8.30 22.63
CA ASP A 244 20.86 -9.72 22.82
C ASP A 244 19.65 -10.09 23.70
N GLU A 245 18.86 -9.12 24.13
CA GLU A 245 17.60 -9.35 24.83
C GLU A 245 16.44 -9.55 23.86
N TRP A 246 15.63 -10.59 24.11
CA TRP A 246 14.46 -10.89 23.29
C TRP A 246 13.35 -9.86 23.50
N MET A 247 12.80 -9.34 22.40
CA MET A 247 11.68 -8.42 22.35
C MET A 247 10.50 -9.10 21.64
N GLU A 248 9.29 -8.89 22.17
CA GLU A 248 8.05 -9.33 21.55
C GLU A 248 7.19 -8.09 21.25
N PHE A 249 6.71 -7.96 20.02
CA PHE A 249 5.89 -6.83 19.62
C PHE A 249 5.05 -7.14 18.38
N GLN A 250 4.07 -6.30 18.12
CA GLN A 250 3.27 -6.35 16.92
C GLN A 250 3.80 -5.29 15.93
N PHE A 251 4.18 -5.76 14.76
CA PHE A 251 4.61 -4.90 13.64
C PHE A 251 3.47 -4.80 12.62
N GLU A 252 3.05 -3.58 12.30
CA GLU A 252 1.98 -3.32 11.36
C GLU A 252 2.52 -2.83 10.01
N LEU A 253 2.05 -3.44 8.92
CA LEU A 253 2.30 -2.96 7.56
C LEU A 253 1.30 -1.85 7.21
N GLN A 254 1.57 -1.11 6.14
CA GLN A 254 0.67 -0.07 5.64
C GLN A 254 -0.70 -0.66 5.30
N PRO A 255 -1.80 0.05 5.59
CA PRO A 255 -3.13 -0.44 5.26
C PRO A 255 -3.31 -0.57 3.76
N THR A 256 -4.06 -1.58 3.34
CA THR A 256 -4.35 -1.84 1.93
C THR A 256 -5.72 -2.48 1.75
N ILE A 257 -6.23 -2.44 0.52
CA ILE A 257 -7.36 -3.23 0.06
C ILE A 257 -6.82 -4.10 -1.07
N TYR A 258 -6.87 -5.43 -0.87
CA TYR A 258 -6.27 -6.36 -1.82
C TYR A 258 -6.94 -7.73 -1.78
N LYS A 259 -7.19 -8.32 -2.94
CA LYS A 259 -7.71 -9.69 -3.08
C LYS A 259 -6.61 -10.66 -3.43
N LEU A 260 -6.67 -11.82 -2.81
CA LEU A 260 -5.88 -12.99 -3.11
C LEU A 260 -6.82 -14.15 -3.42
N LYS A 261 -6.43 -15.01 -4.35
CA LYS A 261 -7.20 -16.18 -4.76
C LYS A 261 -6.62 -17.45 -4.14
N GLU A 262 -7.48 -18.42 -3.92
CA GLU A 262 -7.04 -19.78 -3.58
C GLU A 262 -6.00 -20.27 -4.59
N GLY A 263 -4.90 -20.81 -4.09
CA GLY A 263 -3.76 -21.25 -4.89
C GLY A 263 -2.68 -20.18 -5.13
N ASP A 264 -2.93 -18.91 -4.79
CA ASP A 264 -1.88 -17.90 -4.77
C ASP A 264 -0.83 -18.23 -3.71
N THR A 265 0.35 -17.64 -3.87
CA THR A 265 1.41 -17.67 -2.85
C THR A 265 1.73 -16.24 -2.44
N VAL A 266 1.72 -16.01 -1.14
CA VAL A 266 2.15 -14.75 -0.55
C VAL A 266 3.53 -14.95 0.06
N ARG A 267 4.47 -14.04 -0.24
CA ARG A 267 5.81 -14.03 0.36
C ARG A 267 5.93 -12.87 1.33
N LEU A 268 6.26 -13.18 2.57
CA LEU A 268 6.76 -12.21 3.52
C LEU A 268 8.27 -12.09 3.35
N VAL A 269 8.76 -10.87 3.12
CA VAL A 269 10.19 -10.53 3.06
C VAL A 269 10.51 -9.63 4.24
N LEU A 270 11.41 -10.08 5.12
CA LEU A 270 11.94 -9.30 6.25
C LEU A 270 13.38 -8.90 5.95
N TYR A 271 13.71 -7.64 6.17
CA TYR A 271 15.05 -7.07 5.95
C TYR A 271 15.22 -5.83 6.85
N THR A 272 16.38 -5.22 6.83
CA THR A 272 16.68 -4.08 7.70
C THR A 272 16.39 -2.75 7.00
N THR A 273 17.39 -2.13 6.39
CA THR A 273 17.28 -0.82 5.75
C THR A 273 16.52 -0.90 4.42
N ASP A 274 15.48 -0.08 4.25
CA ASP A 274 14.82 0.14 2.97
C ASP A 274 15.35 1.43 2.32
N PHE A 275 16.08 1.30 1.21
CA PHE A 275 16.72 2.44 0.56
C PHE A 275 15.74 3.38 -0.17
N GLU A 276 14.49 2.98 -0.34
CA GLU A 276 13.45 3.85 -0.87
C GLU A 276 12.83 4.74 0.22
N ILE A 277 12.71 4.25 1.46
CA ILE A 277 11.77 4.79 2.42
C ILE A 277 12.41 5.16 3.76
N THR A 278 13.36 4.36 4.27
CA THR A 278 13.92 4.58 5.60
C THR A 278 15.02 5.63 5.60
N VAL A 279 15.11 6.39 6.69
CA VAL A 279 16.26 7.24 6.94
C VAL A 279 17.47 6.33 7.18
N ARG A 280 18.55 6.63 6.50
CA ARG A 280 19.78 5.84 6.55
C ARG A 280 20.76 6.49 7.51
N ASP A 281 21.29 5.70 8.42
CA ASP A 281 22.41 6.07 9.27
C ASP A 281 23.60 5.17 8.90
N ASN A 282 24.74 5.77 8.61
CA ASN A 282 25.96 5.04 8.28
C ASN A 282 26.64 4.43 9.50
N THR A 283 26.10 4.67 10.70
CA THR A 283 26.67 4.22 11.97
C THR A 283 26.00 2.98 12.56
N ASP A 284 25.07 2.39 11.85
CA ASP A 284 24.36 1.18 12.31
C ASP A 284 25.01 -0.10 11.83
#